data_005ea68df4f6f605caef3529aaf716e3
#
_entry.id   005ea68df4f6f605caef3529aaf716e3
#
_cell.length_a   1.000
_cell.length_b   1.000
_cell.length_c   1.000
_cell.angle_alpha   90.00
_cell.angle_beta   90.00
_cell.angle_gamma   90.00
#
_symmetry.space_group_name_H-M   'P 1'
#
loop_
_entity.id
_entity.type
_entity.pdbx_description
1 polymer ?
#
loop_
_entity_poly.entity_id
_entity_poly.type
_entity_poly.pdbx_seq_one_letter_code
_entity_poly.pdbx_strand_id
1 'polypeptide(L)'
;MKSDRIKTVDLKSDMPPVAEALLRLDREIALARQQKLTLLKLVHGYGSKGVGGDIKIAVQARLQEFIREGQIRGCVYGENWSTSDELTWKLLQSNPALKQDEHLGRQNRGITIVWL
;
A
#
# COMPACT_ATOMS: atom_id res chain seq x y z
N MET A 1 14.33 17.91 4.63
CA MET A 1 14.10 17.29 4.52
C MET A 1 13.34 16.62 3.97
N LYS A 2 13.05 16.06 3.74
CA LYS A 2 12.34 15.59 3.10
C LYS A 2 11.52 14.69 3.63
N SER A 3 10.69 14.84 3.73
CA SER A 3 9.68 14.15 4.39
C SER A 3 9.02 13.17 3.55
N ASP A 4 9.28 13.22 2.30
CA ASP A 4 8.58 12.40 1.38
C ASP A 4 9.27 11.11 1.20
N ARG A 5 9.29 10.28 2.17
CA ARG A 5 9.96 9.00 2.12
C ARG A 5 8.93 7.95 1.74
N ILE A 6 8.51 8.06 0.49
CA ILE A 6 7.45 7.21 -0.06
C ILE A 6 8.02 6.41 -1.22
N LYS A 7 7.69 5.13 -1.28
CA LYS A 7 8.14 4.26 -2.36
C LYS A 7 6.93 3.55 -2.95
N THR A 8 6.90 3.40 -4.27
CA THR A 8 5.88 2.62 -4.95
C THR A 8 6.45 1.24 -5.26
N VAL A 9 5.70 0.20 -4.94
CA VAL A 9 6.10 -1.18 -5.13
C VAL A 9 5.05 -1.90 -5.96
N ASP A 10 5.49 -2.50 -7.06
CA ASP A 10 4.61 -3.26 -7.95
C ASP A 10 4.66 -4.73 -7.55
N LEU A 11 3.54 -5.24 -7.03
CA LEU A 11 3.43 -6.63 -6.60
C LEU A 11 2.79 -7.53 -7.64
N LYS A 12 2.30 -6.94 -8.75
CA LYS A 12 1.59 -7.72 -9.77
C LYS A 12 2.40 -7.91 -11.05
N SER A 13 3.55 -7.26 -11.18
CA SER A 13 4.37 -7.35 -12.38
C SER A 13 4.75 -8.80 -12.64
N ASP A 14 4.62 -9.24 -13.90
CA ASP A 14 4.87 -10.62 -14.32
C ASP A 14 3.87 -11.62 -13.72
N MET A 15 2.77 -11.12 -13.17
CA MET A 15 1.67 -11.94 -12.65
C MET A 15 2.16 -13.10 -11.79
N PRO A 16 2.86 -12.81 -10.68
CA PRO A 16 3.43 -13.86 -9.86
C PRO A 16 2.36 -14.65 -9.12
N PRO A 17 2.68 -15.89 -8.71
CA PRO A 17 1.80 -16.61 -7.79
C PRO A 17 1.64 -15.80 -6.49
N VAL A 18 0.54 -16.05 -5.78
CA VAL A 18 0.25 -15.34 -4.53
C VAL A 18 1.41 -15.47 -3.54
N ALA A 19 1.97 -16.67 -3.39
CA ALA A 19 3.08 -16.86 -2.44
C ALA A 19 4.27 -15.98 -2.77
N GLU A 20 4.59 -15.82 -4.05
CA GLU A 20 5.70 -14.97 -4.44
C GLU A 20 5.39 -13.50 -4.18
N ALA A 21 4.15 -13.08 -4.45
CA ALA A 21 3.75 -11.71 -4.19
C ALA A 21 3.85 -11.39 -2.69
N LEU A 22 3.48 -12.33 -1.84
CA LEU A 22 3.60 -12.14 -0.39
C LEU A 22 5.05 -12.07 0.06
N LEU A 23 5.94 -12.86 -0.55
CA LEU A 23 7.36 -12.77 -0.25
C LEU A 23 7.91 -11.40 -0.63
N ARG A 24 7.49 -10.88 -1.78
CA ARG A 24 7.88 -9.52 -2.18
C ARG A 24 7.39 -8.50 -1.18
N LEU A 25 6.14 -8.64 -0.75
CA LEU A 25 5.55 -7.73 0.23
C LEU A 25 6.35 -7.73 1.52
N ASP A 26 6.63 -8.94 2.05
CA ASP A 26 7.37 -9.06 3.31
C ASP A 26 8.74 -8.40 3.19
N ARG A 27 9.42 -8.64 2.08
CA ARG A 27 10.75 -8.08 1.84
C ARG A 27 10.70 -6.55 1.75
N GLU A 28 9.70 -6.04 1.03
CA GLU A 28 9.60 -4.60 0.85
C GLU A 28 9.22 -3.88 2.14
N ILE A 29 8.38 -4.49 2.96
CA ILE A 29 8.03 -3.92 4.27
C ILE A 29 9.29 -3.85 5.15
N ALA A 30 10.05 -4.97 5.22
CA ALA A 30 11.25 -5.00 6.03
C ALA A 30 12.28 -3.98 5.55
N LEU A 31 12.48 -3.90 4.24
CA LEU A 31 13.44 -2.97 3.65
C LEU A 31 13.02 -1.53 3.89
N ALA A 32 11.73 -1.24 3.70
CA ALA A 32 11.23 0.11 3.88
C ALA A 32 11.38 0.57 5.34
N ARG A 33 11.14 -0.33 6.29
CA ARG A 33 11.32 -0.01 7.70
C ARG A 33 12.80 0.26 8.00
N GLN A 34 13.67 -0.55 7.42
CA GLN A 34 15.12 -0.38 7.60
C GLN A 34 15.56 0.97 7.04
N GLN A 35 15.00 1.36 5.91
CA GLN A 35 15.34 2.64 5.26
C GLN A 35 14.58 3.82 5.87
N LYS A 36 13.72 3.57 6.86
CA LYS A 36 12.95 4.58 7.56
C LYS A 36 12.03 5.35 6.61
N LEU A 37 11.44 4.63 5.65
CA LEU A 37 10.43 5.23 4.79
C LEU A 37 9.15 5.45 5.60
N THR A 38 8.39 6.45 5.21
CA THR A 38 7.13 6.76 5.89
C THR A 38 5.97 5.95 5.33
N LEU A 39 5.94 5.81 4.02
CA LEU A 39 4.81 5.19 3.33
C LEU A 39 5.29 4.29 2.21
N LEU A 40 4.50 3.25 1.94
CA LEU A 40 4.63 2.45 0.73
C LEU A 40 3.31 2.54 -0.03
N LYS A 41 3.40 2.65 -1.36
CA LYS A 41 2.24 2.55 -2.22
C LYS A 41 2.38 1.23 -2.96
N LEU A 42 1.48 0.29 -2.65
CA LEU A 42 1.51 -1.04 -3.25
C LEU A 42 0.58 -1.08 -4.45
N VAL A 43 1.07 -1.61 -5.57
CA VAL A 43 0.25 -1.82 -6.76
C VAL A 43 0.08 -3.33 -6.91
N HIS A 44 -1.09 -3.83 -6.59
CA HIS A 44 -1.36 -5.27 -6.58
C HIS A 44 -2.44 -5.69 -7.58
N GLY A 45 -3.09 -4.71 -8.20
CA GLY A 45 -4.21 -5.03 -9.08
C GLY A 45 -5.45 -5.42 -8.30
N TYR A 46 -6.55 -5.67 -9.01
CA TYR A 46 -7.80 -6.06 -8.36
C TYR A 46 -8.50 -7.21 -9.09
N GLY A 47 -7.84 -7.77 -10.12
CA GLY A 47 -8.36 -8.98 -10.73
C GLY A 47 -9.54 -8.80 -11.66
N SER A 48 -9.58 -7.69 -12.40
CA SER A 48 -10.69 -7.42 -13.30
C SER A 48 -10.93 -8.53 -14.33
N LYS A 49 -9.90 -9.37 -14.58
CA LYS A 49 -10.01 -10.50 -15.49
C LYS A 49 -9.85 -11.82 -14.76
N GLY A 50 -10.21 -11.84 -13.47
CA GLY A 50 -10.07 -13.03 -12.66
C GLY A 50 -8.65 -13.34 -12.22
N VAL A 51 -7.69 -12.48 -12.58
CA VAL A 51 -6.29 -12.64 -12.20
C VAL A 51 -5.90 -11.42 -11.40
N GLY A 52 -5.11 -11.62 -10.33
CA GLY A 52 -4.68 -10.50 -9.50
C GLY A 52 -5.58 -10.25 -8.30
N GLY A 53 -6.85 -10.67 -8.36
CA GLY A 53 -7.74 -10.53 -7.23
C GLY A 53 -7.26 -11.30 -6.02
N ASP A 54 -6.69 -12.48 -6.24
CA ASP A 54 -6.15 -13.30 -5.15
C ASP A 54 -4.96 -12.60 -4.50
N ILE A 55 -4.14 -11.91 -5.30
CA ILE A 55 -3.01 -11.16 -4.77
C ILE A 55 -3.51 -10.04 -3.88
N LYS A 56 -4.50 -9.29 -4.32
CA LYS A 56 -5.08 -8.20 -3.53
C LYS A 56 -5.58 -8.72 -2.18
N ILE A 57 -6.38 -9.80 -2.22
CA ILE A 57 -6.96 -10.37 -1.01
C ILE A 57 -5.86 -10.82 -0.04
N ALA A 58 -4.86 -11.53 -0.56
CA ALA A 58 -3.78 -12.05 0.27
C ALA A 58 -2.92 -10.93 0.85
N VAL A 59 -2.61 -9.92 0.02
CA VAL A 59 -1.81 -8.77 0.47
C VAL A 59 -2.54 -8.02 1.57
N GLN A 60 -3.83 -7.74 1.38
CA GLN A 60 -4.58 -6.99 2.38
C GLN A 60 -4.72 -7.77 3.69
N ALA A 61 -4.88 -9.09 3.61
CA ALA A 61 -4.92 -9.92 4.81
C ALA A 61 -3.57 -9.89 5.55
N ARG A 62 -2.46 -9.97 4.80
CA ARG A 62 -1.13 -9.91 5.39
C ARG A 62 -0.88 -8.56 6.05
N LEU A 63 -1.36 -7.48 5.45
CA LEU A 63 -1.21 -6.15 6.03
C LEU A 63 -1.97 -6.03 7.35
N GLN A 64 -3.16 -6.64 7.44
CA GLN A 64 -3.90 -6.63 8.71
C GLN A 64 -3.12 -7.38 9.80
N GLU A 65 -2.44 -8.46 9.44
CA GLU A 65 -1.58 -9.16 10.40
C GLU A 65 -0.44 -8.26 10.85
N PHE A 66 0.19 -7.55 9.93
CA PHE A 66 1.29 -6.63 10.28
C PHE A 66 0.81 -5.53 11.22
N ILE A 67 -0.43 -5.04 11.02
CA ILE A 67 -0.99 -4.04 11.93
C ILE A 67 -1.15 -4.63 13.32
N ARG A 68 -1.71 -5.83 13.42
CA ARG A 68 -1.90 -6.48 14.71
C ARG A 68 -0.58 -6.75 15.42
N GLU A 69 0.47 -7.02 14.65
CA GLU A 69 1.79 -7.29 15.21
C GLU A 69 2.60 -6.03 15.49
N GLY A 70 2.05 -4.86 15.16
CA GLY A 70 2.75 -3.62 15.38
C GLY A 70 3.88 -3.34 14.40
N GLN A 71 3.94 -4.06 13.29
CA GLN A 71 5.00 -3.87 12.31
C GLN A 71 4.73 -2.71 11.36
N ILE A 72 3.47 -2.37 11.15
CA ILE A 72 3.08 -1.17 10.41
C ILE A 72 2.00 -0.47 11.22
N ARG A 73 1.82 0.83 10.97
CA ARG A 73 0.84 1.62 11.73
C ARG A 73 -0.57 1.48 11.18
N GLY A 74 -0.69 1.29 9.88
CA GLY A 74 -2.02 1.14 9.27
C GLY A 74 -1.91 1.08 7.77
N CYS A 75 -3.07 1.01 7.12
CA CYS A 75 -3.09 1.03 5.67
C CYS A 75 -4.43 1.61 5.19
N VAL A 76 -4.42 2.13 3.96
CA VAL A 76 -5.62 2.63 3.30
C VAL A 76 -5.76 1.90 1.98
N TYR A 77 -6.88 1.20 1.80
CA TYR A 77 -7.17 0.53 0.53
C TYR A 77 -7.47 1.61 -0.51
N GLY A 78 -7.07 1.35 -1.75
CA GLY A 78 -7.18 2.37 -2.81
C GLY A 78 -8.57 2.94 -3.00
N GLU A 79 -9.61 2.12 -2.80
CA GLU A 79 -10.98 2.60 -2.93
C GLU A 79 -11.34 3.63 -1.85
N ASN A 80 -10.58 3.66 -0.75
CA ASN A 80 -10.77 4.62 0.33
C ASN A 80 -9.71 5.72 0.34
N TRP A 81 -8.85 5.73 -0.66
CA TRP A 81 -7.77 6.72 -0.75
C TRP A 81 -8.36 8.04 -1.26
N SER A 82 -8.96 8.79 -0.34
CA SER A 82 -9.64 10.04 -0.67
C SER A 82 -9.68 10.93 0.57
N THR A 83 -9.93 12.22 0.34
CA THR A 83 -9.95 13.20 1.44
C THR A 83 -11.08 12.98 2.42
N SER A 84 -12.08 12.18 2.06
CA SER A 84 -13.18 11.88 2.96
C SER A 84 -12.88 10.75 3.93
N ASP A 85 -11.78 10.02 3.71
CA ASP A 85 -11.37 8.94 4.59
C ASP A 85 -10.50 9.49 5.71
N GLU A 86 -10.79 9.09 6.94
CA GLU A 86 -10.13 9.66 8.11
C GLU A 86 -8.62 9.43 8.12
N LEU A 87 -8.19 8.21 7.87
CA LEU A 87 -6.74 7.93 7.87
C LEU A 87 -6.04 8.63 6.71
N THR A 88 -6.70 8.65 5.52
CA THR A 88 -6.15 9.37 4.39
C THR A 88 -5.94 10.84 4.75
N TRP A 89 -6.93 11.44 5.40
CA TRP A 89 -6.83 12.84 5.83
C TRP A 89 -5.62 13.05 6.72
N LYS A 90 -5.41 12.16 7.70
CA LYS A 90 -4.26 12.27 8.59
C LYS A 90 -2.94 12.16 7.83
N LEU A 91 -2.86 11.23 6.88
CA LEU A 91 -1.64 11.04 6.12
C LEU A 91 -1.34 12.24 5.23
N LEU A 92 -2.38 12.85 4.66
CA LEU A 92 -2.20 14.05 3.84
C LEU A 92 -1.72 15.24 4.68
N GLN A 93 -2.15 15.33 5.94
CA GLN A 93 -1.69 16.38 6.83
C GLN A 93 -0.22 16.24 7.15
N SER A 94 0.23 15.01 7.35
CA SER A 94 1.63 14.72 7.70
C SER A 94 2.54 14.73 6.48
N ASN A 95 1.99 14.47 5.30
CA ASN A 95 2.76 14.34 4.06
C ASN A 95 2.06 15.10 2.94
N PRO A 96 2.14 16.44 2.94
CA PRO A 96 1.38 17.25 1.98
C PRO A 96 1.63 16.91 0.51
N ALA A 97 2.81 16.38 0.19
CA ALA A 97 3.11 15.99 -1.18
C ALA A 97 2.16 14.92 -1.71
N LEU A 98 1.52 14.16 -0.80
CA LEU A 98 0.55 13.14 -1.22
C LEU A 98 -0.67 13.72 -1.89
N LYS A 99 -0.93 15.01 -1.71
CA LYS A 99 -2.06 15.65 -2.39
C LYS A 99 -1.89 15.62 -3.89
N GLN A 100 -0.67 15.41 -4.36
CA GLN A 100 -0.35 15.32 -5.78
C GLN A 100 -0.42 13.88 -6.30
N ASP A 101 -0.73 12.91 -5.44
CA ASP A 101 -0.78 11.53 -5.87
C ASP A 101 -1.83 11.31 -6.94
N GLU A 102 -1.43 10.62 -8.03
CA GLU A 102 -2.29 10.44 -9.18
C GLU A 102 -3.55 9.62 -8.90
N HIS A 103 -3.53 8.80 -7.86
CA HIS A 103 -4.66 7.91 -7.55
C HIS A 103 -5.56 8.44 -6.44
N LEU A 104 -5.21 9.59 -5.86
CA LEU A 104 -6.02 10.15 -4.77
C LEU A 104 -7.40 10.54 -5.30
N GLY A 105 -8.44 10.00 -4.69
CA GLY A 105 -9.80 10.30 -5.08
C GLY A 105 -10.28 9.56 -6.32
N ARG A 106 -9.49 8.62 -6.83
CA ARG A 106 -9.83 7.90 -8.06
C ARG A 106 -10.47 6.55 -7.81
N GLN A 107 -10.61 6.14 -6.56
CA GLN A 107 -11.19 4.85 -6.18
C GLN A 107 -10.46 3.68 -6.86
N ASN A 108 -9.15 3.78 -6.97
CA ASN A 108 -8.34 2.76 -7.62
C ASN A 108 -8.19 1.54 -6.71
N ARG A 109 -8.97 0.50 -6.97
CA ARG A 109 -8.97 -0.70 -6.15
C ARG A 109 -7.72 -1.57 -6.33
N GLY A 110 -6.86 -1.19 -7.25
CA GLY A 110 -5.63 -1.93 -7.51
C GLY A 110 -4.43 -1.48 -6.69
N ILE A 111 -4.62 -0.54 -5.76
CA ILE A 111 -3.53 -0.06 -4.90
C ILE A 111 -3.91 -0.12 -3.43
N THR A 112 -2.90 -0.07 -2.58
CA THR A 112 -3.06 0.09 -1.14
C THR A 112 -1.91 0.94 -0.63
N ILE A 113 -2.22 1.91 0.23
CA ILE A 113 -1.21 2.76 0.84
C ILE A 113 -0.89 2.19 2.22
N VAL A 114 0.39 1.97 2.50
CA VAL A 114 0.84 1.41 3.79
C VAL A 114 1.54 2.50 4.58
N TRP A 115 1.11 2.68 5.83
CA TRP A 115 1.71 3.63 6.75
C TRP A 115 2.67 2.87 7.65
N LEU A 116 3.96 3.10 7.44
CA LEU A 116 5.05 2.42 8.17
C LEU A 116 5.34 3.11 9.54
#